data_66c89c4386b73e12fa4c4f1034d06e29
#
_entry.id   66c89c4386b73e12fa4c4f1034d06e29
#
_cell.length_a   1.000
_cell.length_b   1.000
_cell.length_c   1.000
_cell.angle_alpha   90.00
_cell.angle_beta   90.00
_cell.angle_gamma   90.00
#
_symmetry.space_group_name_H-M   'P 1'
#
loop_
_entity.id
_entity.type
_entity.pdbx_description
1 polymer ?
#
loop_
_entity_poly.entity_id
_entity_poly.type
_entity_poly.pdbx_seq_one_letter_code
_entity_poly.pdbx_strand_id
1 'polypeptide(L)'
;CRCVREKPISVELLPFFHHSDSTFRTFSGNAMPTDGDTMLTAATFFDLSSYQHPHLFVDGAYVWTALNGLKRYMNDFAYTLPEDPLLPQGVPLAAPVVLHGGKVLAADGLQIHYGDTTRGGLIVRDSGEILAGATVIMAGAVLLGREIEFGGGVLVESGAMIKAPAIIGEMSEVRQGAYLRGYCLAGRRCILGHATEVKHSIFLDDAKAGHFAYLGDSILGAGTNLGAGTKFANLRFLPGNVTLRINGERIDTGRRKLGAILGDNTQTGCNSVTNPGTILGRNCVLMPNTTAPSGYHSEGTLISPKSY
;
A
#
# COMPACT_ATOMS: atom_id res chain seq x y z
N CYS A 1 -53.10 6.31 -7.09
CA CYS A 1 -51.85 6.14 -6.30
C CYS A 1 -52.25 6.04 -4.83
N ARG A 2 -52.12 4.84 -4.24
CA ARG A 2 -52.33 4.61 -2.79
C ARG A 2 -50.95 4.69 -2.09
N CYS A 3 -50.81 5.64 -1.16
CA CYS A 3 -49.72 5.69 -0.21
C CYS A 3 -49.81 4.53 0.77
N VAL A 4 -48.81 3.67 0.80
CA VAL A 4 -48.62 2.68 1.85
C VAL A 4 -47.82 3.36 2.96
N ARG A 5 -48.41 3.45 4.17
CA ARG A 5 -47.69 3.93 5.37
C ARG A 5 -46.84 2.80 5.93
N GLU A 6 -45.54 2.96 5.93
CA GLU A 6 -44.66 2.09 6.65
C GLU A 6 -44.74 2.36 8.16
N LYS A 7 -44.84 1.27 8.95
CA LYS A 7 -44.79 1.32 10.42
C LYS A 7 -43.33 1.36 10.87
N PRO A 8 -42.98 2.09 11.93
CA PRO A 8 -41.64 2.08 12.47
C PRO A 8 -41.34 0.74 13.15
N ILE A 9 -40.17 0.18 12.82
CA ILE A 9 -39.60 -1.03 13.48
C ILE A 9 -39.06 -0.58 14.82
N SER A 10 -39.66 -1.02 15.91
CA SER A 10 -39.10 -0.88 17.26
C SER A 10 -38.02 -1.95 17.46
N VAL A 11 -36.79 -1.54 17.68
CA VAL A 11 -35.70 -2.41 18.08
C VAL A 11 -35.71 -2.51 19.60
N GLU A 12 -36.15 -3.64 20.12
CA GLU A 12 -35.99 -3.98 21.55
C GLU A 12 -34.52 -4.28 21.84
N LEU A 13 -33.95 -3.48 22.74
CA LEU A 13 -32.61 -3.72 23.31
C LEU A 13 -32.69 -4.80 24.38
N LEU A 14 -32.18 -5.98 24.08
CA LEU A 14 -31.94 -7.02 25.08
C LEU A 14 -30.82 -6.63 26.06
N PRO A 15 -30.91 -6.96 27.35
CA PRO A 15 -29.95 -6.52 28.37
C PRO A 15 -28.62 -7.23 28.23
N PHE A 16 -27.52 -6.43 28.25
CA PHE A 16 -26.15 -6.91 28.28
C PHE A 16 -25.86 -7.64 29.59
N PHE A 17 -25.46 -8.89 29.47
CA PHE A 17 -24.81 -9.61 30.56
C PHE A 17 -23.42 -9.02 30.82
N HIS A 18 -23.23 -8.48 32.03
CA HIS A 18 -21.92 -8.20 32.59
C HIS A 18 -21.22 -9.52 32.90
N HIS A 19 -20.14 -9.82 32.16
CA HIS A 19 -19.09 -10.71 32.67
C HIS A 19 -17.80 -9.89 32.69
N SER A 20 -17.41 -9.53 33.90
CA SER A 20 -16.11 -8.98 34.22
C SER A 20 -15.10 -10.12 34.27
N ASP A 21 -14.23 -10.21 33.26
CA ASP A 21 -12.92 -10.79 33.41
C ASP A 21 -11.92 -9.99 32.60
N SER A 22 -11.22 -9.14 33.34
CA SER A 22 -10.26 -8.18 32.83
C SER A 22 -8.84 -8.66 33.15
N THR A 23 -8.18 -9.23 32.16
CA THR A 23 -6.72 -9.17 32.11
C THR A 23 -6.31 -8.52 30.82
N PHE A 24 -6.44 -7.18 30.77
CA PHE A 24 -5.83 -6.37 29.75
C PHE A 24 -4.36 -6.18 30.09
N ARG A 25 -3.45 -6.76 29.34
CA ARG A 25 -2.09 -6.26 29.26
C ARG A 25 -2.06 -5.12 28.25
N THR A 26 -2.06 -3.88 28.72
CA THR A 26 -1.72 -2.70 27.94
C THR A 26 -0.20 -2.66 27.81
N PHE A 27 0.34 -2.94 26.64
CA PHE A 27 1.75 -2.70 26.36
C PHE A 27 1.92 -1.22 26.02
N SER A 28 2.30 -0.43 26.99
CA SER A 28 2.94 0.87 26.79
C SER A 28 4.45 0.63 26.77
N GLY A 29 5.07 0.83 25.60
CA GLY A 29 6.53 0.76 25.47
C GLY A 29 7.05 -0.64 25.08
N ASN A 30 8.06 -0.64 24.27
CA ASN A 30 8.83 -1.76 23.71
C ASN A 30 9.12 -2.89 24.74
N ALA A 31 8.17 -3.80 24.95
CA ALA A 31 8.42 -5.02 25.70
C ALA A 31 8.82 -6.12 24.71
N MET A 32 10.01 -6.69 24.88
CA MET A 32 10.46 -7.88 24.16
C MET A 32 9.63 -9.08 24.58
N PRO A 33 9.18 -9.96 23.65
CA PRO A 33 8.45 -11.17 23.98
C PRO A 33 9.35 -12.20 24.64
N THR A 34 8.71 -13.03 25.49
CA THR A 34 9.35 -14.20 26.12
C THR A 34 9.38 -15.39 25.15
N ASP A 35 10.41 -16.23 25.25
CA ASP A 35 10.60 -17.46 24.46
C ASP A 35 9.35 -18.35 24.46
N GLY A 36 8.86 -18.66 23.25
CA GLY A 36 7.71 -19.55 23.03
C GLY A 36 6.60 -18.98 22.15
N ASP A 37 6.50 -17.66 21.99
CA ASP A 37 5.50 -17.01 21.16
C ASP A 37 6.00 -16.85 19.72
N THR A 38 5.24 -17.32 18.74
CA THR A 38 5.49 -17.05 17.33
C THR A 38 5.29 -15.54 17.09
N MET A 39 6.36 -14.78 17.24
CA MET A 39 6.30 -13.35 17.03
C MET A 39 6.18 -13.04 15.55
N LEU A 40 5.16 -12.30 15.15
CA LEU A 40 4.94 -11.86 13.78
C LEU A 40 5.84 -10.67 13.45
N THR A 41 7.15 -10.92 13.32
CA THR A 41 8.17 -9.92 12.96
C THR A 41 8.27 -9.76 11.45
N ALA A 42 8.96 -8.71 10.99
CA ALA A 42 9.19 -8.52 9.57
C ALA A 42 9.87 -9.72 8.90
N ALA A 43 10.82 -10.35 9.56
CA ALA A 43 11.55 -11.53 9.04
C ALA A 43 10.63 -12.73 8.76
N THR A 44 9.49 -12.84 9.45
CA THR A 44 8.47 -13.86 9.18
C THR A 44 7.82 -13.68 7.81
N PHE A 45 7.71 -12.44 7.33
CA PHE A 45 6.93 -12.08 6.16
C PHE A 45 7.78 -11.67 4.96
N PHE A 46 8.94 -11.05 5.18
CA PHE A 46 9.69 -10.35 4.15
C PHE A 46 11.15 -10.74 4.14
N ASP A 47 11.72 -10.80 2.93
CA ASP A 47 13.16 -10.70 2.72
C ASP A 47 13.50 -9.22 2.47
N LEU A 48 14.13 -8.59 3.44
CA LEU A 48 14.49 -7.17 3.39
C LEU A 48 15.92 -6.93 2.91
N SER A 49 16.67 -7.98 2.52
CA SER A 49 18.10 -7.91 2.22
C SER A 49 18.44 -6.94 1.07
N SER A 50 17.54 -6.78 0.10
CA SER A 50 17.71 -5.87 -1.04
C SER A 50 16.77 -4.66 -1.02
N TYR A 51 15.90 -4.56 -0.01
CA TYR A 51 14.94 -3.47 0.08
C TYR A 51 15.61 -2.15 0.49
N GLN A 52 15.26 -1.05 -0.17
CA GLN A 52 15.94 0.24 0.07
C GLN A 52 15.57 0.91 1.40
N HIS A 53 14.44 0.53 2.01
CA HIS A 53 13.92 1.14 3.23
C HIS A 53 13.78 0.16 4.41
N PRO A 54 14.79 -0.70 4.70
CA PRO A 54 14.68 -1.75 5.71
C PRO A 54 14.52 -1.19 7.13
N HIS A 55 15.01 0.02 7.38
CA HIS A 55 14.95 0.68 8.70
C HIS A 55 13.53 0.99 9.19
N LEU A 56 12.52 0.92 8.32
CA LEU A 56 11.12 0.98 8.73
C LEU A 56 10.70 -0.24 9.56
N PHE A 57 11.38 -1.36 9.38
CA PHE A 57 11.09 -2.63 10.04
C PHE A 57 12.08 -2.84 11.18
N VAL A 58 11.62 -2.60 12.40
CA VAL A 58 12.46 -2.74 13.60
C VAL A 58 12.57 -4.21 13.97
N ASP A 59 13.81 -4.69 14.17
CA ASP A 59 14.07 -6.06 14.60
C ASP A 59 13.35 -6.38 15.91
N GLY A 60 12.75 -7.56 15.98
CA GLY A 60 12.04 -8.00 17.17
C GLY A 60 10.71 -7.28 17.41
N ALA A 61 10.27 -6.34 16.57
CA ALA A 61 8.96 -5.72 16.68
C ALA A 61 7.91 -6.41 15.80
N TYR A 62 6.64 -6.25 16.16
CA TYR A 62 5.55 -6.70 15.30
C TYR A 62 5.59 -5.99 13.94
N VAL A 63 5.33 -6.73 12.87
CA VAL A 63 5.42 -6.26 11.48
C VAL A 63 4.59 -5.01 11.19
N TRP A 64 3.43 -4.83 11.82
CA TRP A 64 2.60 -3.64 11.64
C TRP A 64 3.17 -2.36 12.26
N THR A 65 4.22 -2.46 13.09
CA THR A 65 4.86 -1.28 13.68
C THR A 65 5.59 -0.43 12.62
N ALA A 66 5.96 -1.00 11.47
CA ALA A 66 6.49 -0.26 10.34
C ALA A 66 5.53 0.85 9.88
N LEU A 67 4.21 0.60 9.92
CA LEU A 67 3.21 1.63 9.62
C LEU A 67 3.16 2.74 10.70
N ASN A 68 3.56 2.47 11.95
CA ASN A 68 3.64 3.50 12.98
C ASN A 68 4.81 4.46 12.69
N GLY A 69 5.93 3.91 12.21
CA GLY A 69 7.13 4.68 11.86
C GLY A 69 7.02 5.43 10.53
N LEU A 70 6.14 4.99 9.60
CA LEU A 70 6.10 5.47 8.23
C LEU A 70 5.96 6.99 8.10
N LYS A 71 5.08 7.59 8.90
CA LYS A 71 4.89 9.06 8.85
C LYS A 71 6.15 9.83 9.22
N ARG A 72 6.79 9.44 10.33
CA ARG A 72 8.03 10.06 10.77
C ARG A 72 9.12 9.87 9.72
N TYR A 73 9.29 8.63 9.25
CA TYR A 73 10.28 8.29 8.23
C TYR A 73 10.13 9.16 6.97
N MET A 74 8.90 9.31 6.44
CA MET A 74 8.64 10.08 5.23
C MET A 74 8.70 11.59 5.48
N ASN A 75 8.40 12.08 6.68
CA ASN A 75 8.55 13.49 6.99
C ASN A 75 10.03 13.90 7.16
N ASP A 76 10.87 12.97 7.62
CA ASP A 76 12.32 13.20 7.81
C ASP A 76 13.13 12.87 6.53
N PHE A 77 12.49 12.34 5.48
CA PHE A 77 13.13 11.95 4.22
C PHE A 77 13.58 13.19 3.42
N ALA A 78 14.77 13.12 2.81
CA ALA A 78 15.30 14.18 1.97
C ALA A 78 14.80 14.00 0.52
N TYR A 79 13.72 14.71 0.17
CA TYR A 79 13.14 14.69 -1.17
C TYR A 79 13.99 15.49 -2.15
N THR A 80 14.11 14.99 -3.38
CA THR A 80 14.97 15.57 -4.43
C THR A 80 14.19 16.12 -5.62
N LEU A 81 12.85 16.06 -5.62
CA LEU A 81 12.05 16.57 -6.74
C LEU A 81 12.35 18.05 -7.00
N PRO A 82 12.85 18.42 -8.19
CA PRO A 82 13.21 19.79 -8.50
C PRO A 82 12.01 20.74 -8.45
N GLU A 83 12.25 21.98 -8.05
CA GLU A 83 11.29 23.06 -8.22
C GLU A 83 11.44 23.66 -9.61
N ASP A 84 10.44 23.45 -10.47
CA ASP A 84 10.49 23.84 -11.88
C ASP A 84 9.11 24.26 -12.38
N PRO A 85 9.00 25.32 -13.24
CA PRO A 85 7.74 25.73 -13.85
C PRO A 85 7.04 24.65 -14.68
N LEU A 86 7.79 23.67 -15.21
CA LEU A 86 7.24 22.52 -15.94
C LEU A 86 6.56 21.51 -15.01
N LEU A 87 6.76 21.62 -13.68
CA LEU A 87 6.14 20.77 -12.66
C LEU A 87 5.20 21.58 -11.75
N PRO A 88 4.12 22.18 -12.28
CA PRO A 88 3.16 22.92 -11.47
C PRO A 88 2.50 22.01 -10.46
N GLN A 89 2.17 22.54 -9.27
CA GLN A 89 1.56 21.78 -8.19
C GLN A 89 0.05 21.93 -8.19
N GLY A 90 -0.68 20.83 -7.95
CA GLY A 90 -2.13 20.81 -7.76
C GLY A 90 -2.96 20.99 -9.02
N VAL A 91 -2.33 21.04 -10.19
CA VAL A 91 -2.98 21.14 -11.50
C VAL A 91 -2.46 20.07 -12.45
N PRO A 92 -3.25 19.61 -13.43
CA PRO A 92 -2.76 18.66 -14.43
C PRO A 92 -1.59 19.23 -15.24
N LEU A 93 -0.54 18.41 -15.47
CA LEU A 93 0.55 18.79 -16.36
C LEU A 93 -0.01 19.03 -17.77
N ALA A 94 0.37 20.15 -18.37
CA ALA A 94 -0.06 20.52 -19.74
C ALA A 94 0.63 19.67 -20.82
N ALA A 95 1.88 19.27 -20.58
CA ALA A 95 2.70 18.46 -21.48
C ALA A 95 3.49 17.42 -20.67
N PRO A 96 3.97 16.34 -21.30
CA PRO A 96 4.85 15.39 -20.62
C PRO A 96 6.17 16.07 -20.22
N VAL A 97 6.74 15.63 -19.09
CA VAL A 97 8.06 16.07 -18.64
C VAL A 97 8.92 14.84 -18.32
N VAL A 98 10.23 15.06 -18.44
CA VAL A 98 11.24 14.03 -18.16
C VAL A 98 12.13 14.51 -17.02
N LEU A 99 12.27 13.69 -15.96
CA LEU A 99 13.24 13.92 -14.89
C LEU A 99 14.51 13.13 -15.19
N HIS A 100 15.65 13.81 -15.33
CA HIS A 100 16.93 13.18 -15.58
C HIS A 100 18.08 14.01 -15.03
N GLY A 101 19.03 13.37 -14.33
CA GLY A 101 20.21 14.03 -13.76
C GLY A 101 19.88 15.21 -12.85
N GLY A 102 18.82 15.12 -12.05
CA GLY A 102 18.36 16.19 -11.14
C GLY A 102 17.73 17.39 -11.84
N LYS A 103 17.39 17.28 -13.14
CA LYS A 103 16.77 18.32 -13.94
C LYS A 103 15.38 17.90 -14.43
N VAL A 104 14.55 18.90 -14.72
CA VAL A 104 13.27 18.73 -15.40
C VAL A 104 13.46 19.13 -16.85
N LEU A 105 13.13 18.26 -17.77
CA LEU A 105 13.23 18.48 -19.21
C LEU A 105 11.83 18.49 -19.82
N ALA A 106 11.55 19.42 -20.73
CA ALA A 106 10.38 19.30 -21.60
C ALA A 106 10.54 18.07 -22.50
N ALA A 107 9.44 17.36 -22.74
CA ALA A 107 9.49 16.17 -23.61
C ALA A 107 9.60 16.52 -25.10
N ASP A 108 9.43 17.80 -25.48
CA ASP A 108 9.56 18.25 -26.86
C ASP A 108 10.97 17.94 -27.39
N GLY A 109 11.03 17.22 -28.54
CA GLY A 109 12.29 16.80 -29.13
C GLY A 109 12.87 15.52 -28.59
N LEU A 110 12.37 15.01 -27.45
CA LEU A 110 12.78 13.71 -26.91
C LEU A 110 11.99 12.57 -27.57
N GLN A 111 12.67 11.46 -27.79
CA GLN A 111 12.03 10.22 -28.24
C GLN A 111 11.76 9.34 -27.01
N ILE A 112 10.48 9.10 -26.73
CA ILE A 112 10.07 8.28 -25.59
C ILE A 112 9.43 6.99 -26.09
N HIS A 113 10.02 5.85 -25.70
CA HIS A 113 9.45 4.54 -25.93
C HIS A 113 8.80 4.03 -24.62
N TYR A 114 7.49 3.84 -24.66
CA TYR A 114 6.67 3.36 -23.54
C TYR A 114 6.57 1.83 -23.59
N GLY A 115 7.50 1.13 -22.95
CA GLY A 115 7.46 -0.32 -22.76
C GLY A 115 7.11 -0.69 -21.32
N ASP A 116 7.20 -1.98 -20.98
CA ASP A 116 7.00 -2.44 -19.59
C ASP A 116 8.10 -1.84 -18.70
N THR A 117 7.74 -0.82 -17.95
CA THR A 117 8.65 -0.06 -17.10
C THR A 117 9.30 -0.95 -16.05
N THR A 118 8.54 -1.91 -15.48
CA THR A 118 9.05 -2.81 -14.44
C THR A 118 10.14 -3.76 -14.94
N ARG A 119 10.31 -3.83 -16.26
CA ARG A 119 11.35 -4.63 -16.95
C ARG A 119 12.35 -3.74 -17.72
N GLY A 120 12.38 -2.44 -17.42
CA GLY A 120 13.28 -1.51 -18.10
C GLY A 120 12.86 -1.15 -19.52
N GLY A 121 11.58 -1.32 -19.88
CA GLY A 121 11.06 -1.01 -21.20
C GLY A 121 10.78 0.47 -21.45
N LEU A 122 10.79 1.33 -20.42
CA LEU A 122 10.73 2.78 -20.59
C LEU A 122 12.11 3.29 -21.07
N ILE A 123 12.18 3.82 -22.29
CA ILE A 123 13.43 4.33 -22.84
C ILE A 123 13.22 5.77 -23.33
N VAL A 124 14.06 6.68 -22.87
CA VAL A 124 14.07 8.08 -23.33
C VAL A 124 15.38 8.35 -24.05
N ARG A 125 15.30 9.02 -25.22
CA ARG A 125 16.47 9.43 -26.01
C ARG A 125 16.42 10.92 -26.32
N ASP A 126 17.58 11.55 -26.21
CA ASP A 126 17.83 12.89 -26.72
C ASP A 126 18.85 12.79 -27.85
N SER A 127 18.51 13.29 -29.03
CA SER A 127 19.41 13.30 -30.21
C SER A 127 20.09 11.96 -30.50
N GLY A 128 19.38 10.85 -30.19
CA GLY A 128 19.86 9.47 -30.34
C GLY A 128 20.51 8.83 -29.10
N GLU A 129 20.97 9.63 -28.18
CA GLU A 129 21.60 9.15 -26.91
C GLU A 129 20.54 8.76 -25.87
N ILE A 130 20.74 7.64 -25.17
CA ILE A 130 19.84 7.18 -24.13
C ILE A 130 20.04 8.00 -22.84
N LEU A 131 18.98 8.60 -22.32
CA LEU A 131 18.94 9.20 -21.00
C LEU A 131 18.68 8.09 -19.96
N ALA A 132 19.74 7.45 -19.50
CA ALA A 132 19.64 6.31 -18.60
C ALA A 132 18.95 6.69 -17.27
N GLY A 133 17.95 5.90 -16.85
CA GLY A 133 17.19 6.16 -15.63
C GLY A 133 16.26 7.37 -15.73
N ALA A 134 15.95 7.86 -16.92
CA ALA A 134 15.01 8.97 -17.08
C ALA A 134 13.61 8.55 -16.61
N THR A 135 12.98 9.36 -15.75
CA THR A 135 11.61 9.20 -15.28
C THR A 135 10.70 10.07 -16.12
N VAL A 136 9.55 9.54 -16.52
CA VAL A 136 8.57 10.25 -17.36
C VAL A 136 7.29 10.48 -16.58
N ILE A 137 6.83 11.75 -16.56
CA ILE A 137 5.53 12.12 -16.03
C ILE A 137 4.69 12.63 -17.21
N MET A 138 3.63 11.90 -17.56
CA MET A 138 2.80 12.20 -18.71
C MET A 138 1.91 13.44 -18.47
N ALA A 139 1.51 14.09 -19.55
CA ALA A 139 0.49 15.14 -19.51
C ALA A 139 -0.78 14.63 -18.80
N GLY A 140 -1.43 15.51 -18.04
CA GLY A 140 -2.65 15.17 -17.27
C GLY A 140 -2.38 14.55 -15.91
N ALA A 141 -1.16 14.15 -15.58
CA ALA A 141 -0.80 13.75 -14.21
C ALA A 141 -0.83 14.97 -13.27
N VAL A 142 -1.19 14.76 -12.00
CA VAL A 142 -1.26 15.81 -10.97
C VAL A 142 -0.34 15.47 -9.81
N LEU A 143 0.59 16.36 -9.50
CA LEU A 143 1.43 16.30 -8.31
C LEU A 143 0.88 17.31 -7.28
N LEU A 144 0.65 16.86 -6.04
CA LEU A 144 0.08 17.68 -4.98
C LEU A 144 0.98 17.68 -3.75
N GLY A 145 1.88 18.66 -3.67
CA GLY A 145 2.96 18.79 -2.71
C GLY A 145 4.33 18.48 -3.30
N ARG A 146 5.40 18.90 -2.62
CA ARG A 146 6.79 18.77 -3.09
C ARG A 146 7.51 17.55 -2.51
N GLU A 147 7.00 17.02 -1.42
CA GLU A 147 7.57 15.85 -0.74
C GLU A 147 7.23 14.56 -1.53
N ILE A 148 7.66 14.54 -2.81
CA ILE A 148 7.51 13.42 -3.73
C ILE A 148 8.89 13.04 -4.24
N GLU A 149 9.25 11.77 -4.11
CA GLU A 149 10.49 11.20 -4.63
C GLU A 149 10.19 10.21 -5.74
N PHE A 150 10.92 10.31 -6.84
CA PHE A 150 10.89 9.36 -7.93
C PHE A 150 12.27 8.73 -8.12
N GLY A 151 12.34 7.41 -8.07
CA GLY A 151 13.51 6.67 -8.53
C GLY A 151 13.71 6.79 -10.05
N GLY A 152 14.83 6.29 -10.52
CA GLY A 152 15.12 6.27 -11.95
C GLY A 152 14.16 5.37 -12.73
N GLY A 153 13.79 5.79 -13.96
CA GLY A 153 12.98 4.97 -14.85
C GLY A 153 11.52 4.79 -14.44
N VAL A 154 10.97 5.69 -13.61
CA VAL A 154 9.56 5.66 -13.22
C VAL A 154 8.67 6.21 -14.35
N LEU A 155 7.51 5.60 -14.54
CA LEU A 155 6.45 6.13 -15.40
C LEU A 155 5.25 6.56 -14.56
N VAL A 156 4.84 7.82 -14.71
CA VAL A 156 3.56 8.32 -14.18
C VAL A 156 2.64 8.60 -15.36
N GLU A 157 1.56 7.83 -15.46
CA GLU A 157 0.61 7.95 -16.57
C GLU A 157 -0.37 9.12 -16.40
N SER A 158 -0.98 9.52 -17.51
CA SER A 158 -2.01 10.58 -17.55
C SER A 158 -3.16 10.29 -16.58
N GLY A 159 -3.61 11.34 -15.86
CA GLY A 159 -4.72 11.23 -14.91
C GLY A 159 -4.36 10.58 -13.57
N ALA A 160 -3.12 10.17 -13.34
CA ALA A 160 -2.65 9.80 -12.01
C ALA A 160 -2.58 11.04 -11.11
N MET A 161 -2.98 10.88 -9.84
CA MET A 161 -2.85 11.93 -8.82
C MET A 161 -1.97 11.44 -7.68
N ILE A 162 -0.87 12.13 -7.45
CA ILE A 162 0.08 11.82 -6.37
C ILE A 162 0.07 12.96 -5.36
N LYS A 163 -0.47 12.67 -4.17
CA LYS A 163 -0.42 13.58 -3.03
C LYS A 163 0.77 13.25 -2.15
N ALA A 164 1.54 14.26 -1.82
CA ALA A 164 2.67 14.17 -0.89
C ALA A 164 2.25 13.78 0.55
N PRO A 165 3.16 13.19 1.35
CA PRO A 165 4.45 12.66 0.90
C PRO A 165 4.29 11.32 0.16
N ALA A 166 5.13 11.10 -0.86
CA ALA A 166 5.16 9.87 -1.64
C ALA A 166 6.60 9.52 -2.05
N ILE A 167 6.96 8.25 -2.00
CA ILE A 167 8.24 7.72 -2.48
C ILE A 167 7.91 6.61 -3.46
N ILE A 168 8.37 6.75 -4.71
CA ILE A 168 8.14 5.79 -5.79
C ILE A 168 9.50 5.29 -6.26
N GLY A 169 9.83 4.05 -5.96
CA GLY A 169 11.12 3.44 -6.29
C GLY A 169 11.32 3.21 -7.78
N GLU A 170 12.56 2.89 -8.14
CA GLU A 170 13.03 2.73 -9.52
C GLU A 170 12.16 1.79 -10.34
N MET A 171 12.01 2.10 -11.63
CA MET A 171 11.27 1.29 -12.62
C MET A 171 9.84 0.96 -12.21
N SER A 172 9.21 1.78 -11.37
CA SER A 172 7.81 1.59 -10.96
C SER A 172 6.86 2.36 -11.86
N GLU A 173 5.60 1.93 -11.88
CA GLU A 173 4.52 2.56 -12.65
C GLU A 173 3.43 3.11 -11.73
N VAL A 174 3.06 4.36 -11.91
CA VAL A 174 1.83 4.95 -11.38
C VAL A 174 0.88 5.12 -12.53
N ARG A 175 -0.08 4.21 -12.66
CA ARG A 175 -0.92 4.08 -13.84
C ARG A 175 -2.09 5.06 -13.84
N GLN A 176 -2.73 5.16 -15.00
CA GLN A 176 -3.86 6.04 -15.26
C GLN A 176 -4.94 5.92 -14.18
N GLY A 177 -5.34 7.09 -13.62
CA GLY A 177 -6.38 7.16 -12.59
C GLY A 177 -5.96 6.67 -11.20
N ALA A 178 -4.69 6.29 -10.97
CA ALA A 178 -4.19 5.97 -9.64
C ALA A 178 -4.27 7.21 -8.72
N TYR A 179 -4.73 7.01 -7.48
CA TYR A 179 -4.79 8.06 -6.48
C TYR A 179 -3.96 7.71 -5.24
N LEU A 180 -2.79 8.32 -5.11
CA LEU A 180 -1.93 8.21 -3.93
C LEU A 180 -2.26 9.32 -2.96
N ARG A 181 -2.77 8.96 -1.76
CA ARG A 181 -3.33 9.91 -0.78
C ARG A 181 -2.33 10.38 0.28
N GLY A 182 -1.05 10.24 0.01
CA GLY A 182 0.03 10.58 0.93
C GLY A 182 0.45 9.44 1.85
N TYR A 183 1.70 9.55 2.32
CA TYR A 183 2.40 8.50 3.05
C TYR A 183 2.37 7.16 2.30
N CYS A 184 2.62 7.21 1.00
CA CYS A 184 2.70 6.07 0.12
C CYS A 184 4.16 5.82 -0.22
N LEU A 185 4.69 4.67 0.19
CA LEU A 185 6.05 4.25 -0.11
C LEU A 185 5.99 3.01 -0.98
N ALA A 186 6.52 3.09 -2.19
CA ALA A 186 6.68 1.98 -3.10
C ALA A 186 8.17 1.72 -3.34
N GLY A 187 8.59 0.47 -3.22
CA GLY A 187 9.90 -0.03 -3.59
C GLY A 187 10.11 -0.01 -5.11
N ARG A 188 11.07 -0.80 -5.58
CA ARG A 188 11.41 -0.88 -7.00
C ARG A 188 10.41 -1.75 -7.77
N ARG A 189 10.19 -1.46 -9.06
CA ARG A 189 9.38 -2.24 -10.00
C ARG A 189 7.96 -2.51 -9.51
N CYS A 190 7.43 -1.58 -8.71
CA CYS A 190 6.05 -1.65 -8.22
C CYS A 190 5.05 -1.15 -9.27
N ILE A 191 3.82 -1.66 -9.19
CA ILE A 191 2.70 -1.16 -9.99
C ILE A 191 1.61 -0.63 -9.05
N LEU A 192 1.39 0.69 -9.10
CA LEU A 192 0.25 1.37 -8.50
C LEU A 192 -0.73 1.65 -9.63
N GLY A 193 -1.67 0.70 -9.84
CA GLY A 193 -2.35 0.47 -11.10
C GLY A 193 -3.57 1.35 -11.36
N HIS A 194 -4.27 1.01 -12.43
CA HIS A 194 -5.42 1.77 -12.91
C HIS A 194 -6.51 1.93 -11.84
N ALA A 195 -6.94 3.18 -11.60
CA ALA A 195 -7.96 3.53 -10.62
C ALA A 195 -7.75 2.87 -9.25
N THR A 196 -6.50 2.72 -8.84
CA THR A 196 -6.11 2.17 -7.55
C THR A 196 -5.90 3.30 -6.55
N GLU A 197 -6.56 3.20 -5.40
CA GLU A 197 -6.40 4.16 -4.30
C GLU A 197 -5.45 3.59 -3.25
N VAL A 198 -4.39 4.33 -2.94
CA VAL A 198 -3.39 3.97 -1.92
C VAL A 198 -3.27 5.07 -0.89
N LYS A 199 -3.29 4.70 0.39
CA LYS A 199 -3.14 5.62 1.51
C LYS A 199 -2.34 4.99 2.63
N HIS A 200 -1.28 5.68 3.09
CA HIS A 200 -0.50 5.29 4.26
C HIS A 200 -0.11 3.80 4.20
N SER A 201 0.58 3.41 3.12
CA SER A 201 0.89 2.01 2.82
C SER A 201 2.30 1.85 2.29
N ILE A 202 2.86 0.65 2.49
CA ILE A 202 4.20 0.27 2.09
C ILE A 202 4.09 -0.85 1.06
N PHE A 203 4.74 -0.70 -0.08
CA PHE A 203 4.95 -1.74 -1.08
C PHE A 203 6.43 -2.09 -1.08
N LEU A 204 6.76 -3.35 -0.90
CA LEU A 204 8.10 -3.85 -1.13
C LEU A 204 8.33 -4.02 -2.64
N ASP A 205 9.56 -4.38 -3.02
CA ASP A 205 9.94 -4.51 -4.42
C ASP A 205 9.02 -5.48 -5.19
N ASP A 206 8.74 -5.18 -6.45
CA ASP A 206 7.91 -6.01 -7.34
C ASP A 206 6.44 -6.19 -6.92
N ALA A 207 5.97 -5.46 -5.90
CA ALA A 207 4.58 -5.52 -5.47
C ALA A 207 3.63 -4.82 -6.46
N LYS A 208 2.51 -5.46 -6.79
CA LYS A 208 1.59 -5.02 -7.84
C LYS A 208 0.15 -4.94 -7.37
N ALA A 209 -0.43 -3.75 -7.44
CA ALA A 209 -1.85 -3.48 -7.28
C ALA A 209 -2.40 -2.93 -8.60
N GLY A 210 -2.54 -3.81 -9.61
CA GLY A 210 -2.67 -3.43 -11.01
C GLY A 210 -3.96 -2.73 -11.41
N HIS A 211 -5.10 -3.03 -10.76
CA HIS A 211 -6.42 -2.57 -11.22
C HIS A 211 -7.43 -2.44 -10.09
N PHE A 212 -8.08 -1.27 -9.99
CA PHE A 212 -9.27 -1.02 -9.16
C PHE A 212 -9.12 -1.43 -7.69
N ALA A 213 -7.93 -1.34 -7.13
CA ALA A 213 -7.67 -1.75 -5.76
C ALA A 213 -7.85 -0.59 -4.77
N TYR A 214 -8.18 -0.94 -3.52
CA TYR A 214 -8.11 -0.01 -2.40
C TYR A 214 -7.17 -0.54 -1.33
N LEU A 215 -6.16 0.25 -0.97
CA LEU A 215 -5.15 -0.09 0.04
C LEU A 215 -5.03 1.06 1.04
N GLY A 216 -5.46 0.81 2.25
CA GLY A 216 -5.29 1.76 3.36
C GLY A 216 -4.57 1.11 4.53
N ASP A 217 -3.54 1.79 5.07
CA ASP A 217 -2.81 1.33 6.26
C ASP A 217 -2.32 -0.13 6.13
N SER A 218 -1.63 -0.43 5.02
CA SER A 218 -1.32 -1.81 4.58
C SER A 218 0.14 -1.97 4.18
N ILE A 219 0.63 -3.22 4.18
CA ILE A 219 1.97 -3.57 3.72
C ILE A 219 1.85 -4.72 2.71
N LEU A 220 2.45 -4.54 1.53
CA LEU A 220 2.59 -5.58 0.51
C LEU A 220 4.04 -6.03 0.46
N GLY A 221 4.29 -7.31 0.68
CA GLY A 221 5.58 -7.96 0.53
C GLY A 221 6.07 -7.99 -0.91
N ALA A 222 7.33 -8.33 -1.08
CA ALA A 222 7.96 -8.42 -2.40
C ALA A 222 7.25 -9.44 -3.29
N GLY A 223 7.10 -9.13 -4.58
CA GLY A 223 6.47 -10.03 -5.55
C GLY A 223 4.98 -10.30 -5.32
N THR A 224 4.31 -9.58 -4.42
CA THR A 224 2.85 -9.70 -4.25
C THR A 224 2.11 -9.20 -5.48
N ASN A 225 0.98 -9.85 -5.81
CA ASN A 225 0.14 -9.40 -6.90
C ASN A 225 -1.34 -9.42 -6.50
N LEU A 226 -1.99 -8.27 -6.63
CA LEU A 226 -3.41 -8.13 -6.34
C LEU A 226 -4.24 -8.29 -7.61
N GLY A 227 -5.18 -9.23 -7.60
CA GLY A 227 -6.22 -9.34 -8.61
C GLY A 227 -7.08 -8.08 -8.68
N ALA A 228 -7.65 -7.79 -9.84
CA ALA A 228 -8.47 -6.61 -10.07
C ALA A 228 -9.61 -6.50 -9.05
N GLY A 229 -9.81 -5.30 -8.52
CA GLY A 229 -10.88 -5.04 -7.55
C GLY A 229 -10.59 -5.51 -6.13
N THR A 230 -9.37 -5.91 -5.80
CA THR A 230 -8.98 -6.27 -4.42
C THR A 230 -9.11 -5.06 -3.49
N LYS A 231 -9.72 -5.25 -2.32
CA LYS A 231 -9.93 -4.17 -1.34
C LYS A 231 -9.46 -4.58 0.04
N PHE A 232 -8.60 -3.76 0.65
CA PHE A 232 -8.14 -3.94 2.02
C PHE A 232 -8.93 -3.03 2.95
N ALA A 233 -9.95 -3.59 3.62
CA ALA A 233 -10.69 -2.84 4.63
C ALA A 233 -9.75 -2.55 5.82
N ASN A 234 -9.63 -1.28 6.22
CA ASN A 234 -8.69 -0.86 7.26
C ASN A 234 -9.35 -0.33 8.54
N LEU A 235 -10.67 -0.21 8.57
CA LEU A 235 -11.43 0.37 9.68
C LEU A 235 -12.52 -0.60 10.15
N ARG A 236 -12.53 -0.91 11.46
CA ARG A 236 -13.60 -1.70 12.07
C ARG A 236 -14.86 -0.85 12.25
N PHE A 237 -16.04 -1.47 12.14
CA PHE A 237 -17.32 -0.82 12.48
C PHE A 237 -17.41 -0.47 13.96
N LEU A 238 -16.92 -1.35 14.84
CA LEU A 238 -16.92 -1.13 16.28
C LEU A 238 -15.81 -0.17 16.72
N PRO A 239 -16.02 0.64 17.78
CA PRO A 239 -14.97 1.48 18.36
C PRO A 239 -13.76 0.66 18.86
N GLY A 240 -12.63 1.35 19.04
CA GLY A 240 -11.38 0.78 19.53
C GLY A 240 -10.39 0.39 18.43
N ASN A 241 -9.24 -0.12 18.84
CA ASN A 241 -8.17 -0.54 17.95
C ASN A 241 -8.50 -1.85 17.22
N VAL A 242 -7.78 -2.11 16.12
CA VAL A 242 -7.76 -3.43 15.52
C VAL A 242 -7.02 -4.37 16.46
N THR A 243 -7.66 -5.51 16.79
CA THR A 243 -7.07 -6.54 17.64
C THR A 243 -6.94 -7.84 16.87
N LEU A 244 -5.86 -8.57 17.10
CA LEU A 244 -5.56 -9.83 16.45
C LEU A 244 -5.63 -10.96 17.46
N ARG A 245 -5.97 -12.18 17.01
CA ARG A 245 -5.76 -13.41 17.77
C ARG A 245 -4.54 -14.14 17.22
N ILE A 246 -3.53 -14.34 18.08
CA ILE A 246 -2.30 -15.04 17.74
C ILE A 246 -2.09 -16.06 18.85
N ASN A 247 -1.98 -17.35 18.49
CA ASN A 247 -1.81 -18.46 19.45
C ASN A 247 -2.85 -18.48 20.60
N GLY A 248 -4.09 -18.05 20.29
CA GLY A 248 -5.17 -17.96 21.28
C GLY A 248 -5.21 -16.66 22.07
N GLU A 249 -4.13 -15.89 22.11
CA GLU A 249 -4.05 -14.60 22.77
C GLU A 249 -4.62 -13.47 21.93
N ARG A 250 -5.19 -12.48 22.61
CA ARG A 250 -5.68 -11.26 21.98
C ARG A 250 -4.65 -10.14 22.10
N ILE A 251 -4.12 -9.71 20.95
CA ILE A 251 -3.12 -8.66 20.85
C ILE A 251 -3.78 -7.38 20.34
N ASP A 252 -3.65 -6.30 21.07
CA ASP A 252 -4.03 -4.96 20.61
C ASP A 252 -2.90 -4.41 19.74
N THR A 253 -3.19 -4.08 18.47
CA THR A 253 -2.18 -3.53 17.55
C THR A 253 -1.81 -2.08 17.85
N GLY A 254 -2.52 -1.42 18.76
CA GLY A 254 -2.39 0.02 19.02
C GLY A 254 -2.92 0.89 17.88
N ARG A 255 -3.50 0.29 16.82
CA ARG A 255 -3.92 1.00 15.61
C ARG A 255 -5.43 0.98 15.45
N ARG A 256 -6.02 2.17 15.36
CA ARG A 256 -7.44 2.34 15.02
C ARG A 256 -7.73 1.89 13.58
N LYS A 257 -6.73 2.04 12.68
CA LYS A 257 -6.77 1.61 11.28
C LYS A 257 -5.59 0.69 10.99
N LEU A 258 -5.90 -0.50 10.49
CA LEU A 258 -4.94 -1.47 9.98
C LEU A 258 -5.64 -2.27 8.89
N GLY A 259 -5.15 -2.17 7.67
CA GLY A 259 -5.66 -2.92 6.53
C GLY A 259 -5.15 -4.35 6.53
N ALA A 260 -4.40 -4.72 5.50
CA ALA A 260 -3.79 -6.04 5.39
C ALA A 260 -2.26 -5.95 5.35
N ILE A 261 -1.61 -7.02 5.82
CA ILE A 261 -0.19 -7.27 5.64
C ILE A 261 -0.07 -8.57 4.85
N LEU A 262 0.54 -8.49 3.69
CA LEU A 262 0.77 -9.62 2.80
C LEU A 262 2.27 -9.93 2.77
N GLY A 263 2.64 -11.13 3.18
CA GLY A 263 4.01 -11.63 3.05
C GLY A 263 4.44 -11.79 1.58
N ASP A 264 5.73 -11.96 1.36
CA ASP A 264 6.31 -12.07 0.02
C ASP A 264 5.59 -13.11 -0.85
N ASN A 265 5.46 -12.83 -2.14
CA ASN A 265 4.85 -13.69 -3.16
C ASN A 265 3.36 -14.04 -2.92
N THR A 266 2.67 -13.35 -2.02
CA THR A 266 1.23 -13.55 -1.81
C THR A 266 0.44 -13.08 -3.03
N GLN A 267 -0.56 -13.86 -3.40
CA GLN A 267 -1.43 -13.59 -4.55
C GLN A 267 -2.88 -13.43 -4.11
N THR A 268 -3.60 -12.45 -4.66
CA THR A 268 -5.05 -12.37 -4.46
C THR A 268 -5.78 -12.46 -5.79
N GLY A 269 -6.90 -13.16 -5.79
CA GLY A 269 -7.80 -13.23 -6.94
C GLY A 269 -8.65 -11.96 -7.09
N CYS A 270 -9.31 -11.82 -8.25
CA CYS A 270 -10.16 -10.65 -8.52
C CYS A 270 -11.30 -10.53 -7.50
N ASN A 271 -11.66 -9.28 -7.16
CA ASN A 271 -12.72 -8.92 -6.21
C ASN A 271 -12.56 -9.52 -4.81
N SER A 272 -11.33 -9.86 -4.43
CA SER A 272 -11.04 -10.29 -3.06
C SER A 272 -11.13 -9.13 -2.08
N VAL A 273 -11.48 -9.45 -0.85
CA VAL A 273 -11.56 -8.46 0.25
C VAL A 273 -10.76 -8.99 1.44
N THR A 274 -10.06 -8.12 2.15
CA THR A 274 -9.50 -8.45 3.45
C THR A 274 -10.20 -7.65 4.55
N ASN A 275 -10.51 -8.30 5.66
CA ASN A 275 -10.99 -7.61 6.86
C ASN A 275 -9.85 -6.81 7.52
N PRO A 276 -10.16 -5.78 8.33
CA PRO A 276 -9.14 -5.04 9.06
C PRO A 276 -8.27 -5.95 9.91
N GLY A 277 -6.94 -5.85 9.75
CA GLY A 277 -5.99 -6.69 10.47
C GLY A 277 -5.84 -8.11 9.91
N THR A 278 -6.13 -8.33 8.65
CA THR A 278 -5.74 -9.58 7.95
C THR A 278 -4.23 -9.59 7.76
N ILE A 279 -3.57 -10.66 8.18
CA ILE A 279 -2.13 -10.87 8.01
C ILE A 279 -1.92 -12.21 7.32
N LEU A 280 -1.43 -12.16 6.08
CA LEU A 280 -1.12 -13.34 5.28
C LEU A 280 0.39 -13.59 5.30
N GLY A 281 0.81 -14.79 5.62
CA GLY A 281 2.20 -15.24 5.51
C GLY A 281 2.70 -15.23 4.06
N ARG A 282 3.96 -15.60 3.86
CA ARG A 282 4.55 -15.73 2.52
C ARG A 282 3.78 -16.75 1.69
N ASN A 283 3.79 -16.58 0.36
CA ASN A 283 3.22 -17.55 -0.58
C ASN A 283 1.73 -17.89 -0.37
N CYS A 284 0.98 -17.06 0.35
CA CYS A 284 -0.46 -17.24 0.52
C CYS A 284 -1.22 -16.95 -0.77
N VAL A 285 -2.37 -17.60 -0.93
CA VAL A 285 -3.28 -17.35 -2.04
C VAL A 285 -4.68 -17.06 -1.49
N LEU A 286 -5.24 -15.91 -1.86
CA LEU A 286 -6.64 -15.58 -1.61
C LEU A 286 -7.43 -15.72 -2.91
N MET A 287 -8.35 -16.67 -2.95
CA MET A 287 -9.10 -17.00 -4.18
C MET A 287 -10.04 -15.85 -4.59
N PRO A 288 -10.43 -15.73 -5.87
CA PRO A 288 -11.35 -14.71 -6.34
C PRO A 288 -12.67 -14.69 -5.55
N ASN A 289 -13.26 -13.48 -5.41
CA ASN A 289 -14.52 -13.24 -4.71
C ASN A 289 -14.54 -13.76 -3.26
N THR A 290 -13.37 -13.79 -2.62
CA THR A 290 -13.22 -14.32 -1.26
C THR A 290 -12.91 -13.20 -0.28
N THR A 291 -13.48 -13.30 0.92
CA THR A 291 -13.14 -12.41 2.03
C THR A 291 -12.22 -13.13 3.02
N ALA A 292 -10.98 -12.63 3.16
CA ALA A 292 -10.06 -13.11 4.18
C ALA A 292 -10.46 -12.55 5.56
N PRO A 293 -10.61 -13.40 6.58
CA PRO A 293 -10.90 -12.93 7.95
C PRO A 293 -9.69 -12.23 8.56
N SER A 294 -9.94 -11.38 9.56
CA SER A 294 -8.91 -10.78 10.42
C SER A 294 -8.08 -11.84 11.12
N GLY A 295 -6.82 -11.54 11.40
CA GLY A 295 -5.89 -12.43 12.09
C GLY A 295 -4.78 -12.95 11.18
N TYR A 296 -3.92 -13.78 11.76
CA TYR A 296 -2.77 -14.35 11.07
C TYR A 296 -3.15 -15.65 10.35
N HIS A 297 -2.72 -15.75 9.11
CA HIS A 297 -2.79 -16.95 8.26
C HIS A 297 -1.35 -17.35 7.92
N SER A 298 -0.97 -18.57 8.25
CA SER A 298 0.41 -19.05 8.06
C SER A 298 0.82 -19.09 6.59
N GLU A 299 2.13 -19.17 6.39
CA GLU A 299 2.73 -19.31 5.06
C GLU A 299 2.06 -20.41 4.22
N GLY A 300 1.89 -20.16 2.92
CA GLY A 300 1.31 -21.08 1.97
C GLY A 300 -0.21 -21.31 2.13
N THR A 301 -0.89 -20.57 3.00
CA THR A 301 -2.34 -20.75 3.21
C THR A 301 -3.11 -20.39 1.95
N LEU A 302 -4.01 -21.30 1.53
CA LEU A 302 -5.02 -21.05 0.51
C LEU A 302 -6.35 -20.68 1.19
N ILE A 303 -6.82 -19.47 0.97
CA ILE A 303 -8.13 -19.02 1.44
C ILE A 303 -9.11 -19.06 0.26
N SER A 304 -10.10 -19.93 0.36
CA SER A 304 -11.13 -20.13 -0.67
C SER A 304 -12.52 -19.71 -0.16
N PRO A 305 -13.48 -19.48 -1.06
CA PRO A 305 -14.86 -19.28 -0.66
C PRO A 305 -15.33 -20.49 0.15
N LYS A 306 -16.14 -20.26 1.20
CA LYS A 306 -16.80 -21.37 1.89
C LYS A 306 -17.75 -22.04 0.90
N SER A 307 -17.58 -23.37 0.66
CA SER A 307 -18.62 -24.16 0.01
C SER A 307 -19.85 -24.18 0.92
N TYR A 308 -20.99 -23.75 0.39
CA TYR A 308 -22.29 -23.86 1.06
C TYR A 308 -22.82 -25.28 0.96
#